data_65ba6ba92158e9fd0f0a26234b02e802
#
_entry.id   65ba6ba92158e9fd0f0a26234b02e802
#
_cell.length_a   1.000
_cell.length_b   1.000
_cell.length_c   1.000
_cell.angle_alpha   90.00
_cell.angle_beta   90.00
_cell.angle_gamma   90.00
#
_symmetry.space_group_name_H-M   'P 1'
#
loop_
_entity.id
_entity.type
_entity.pdbx_description
1 polymer ?
#
loop_
_entity_poly.entity_id
_entity_poly.type
_entity_poly.pdbx_seq_one_letter_code
_entity_poly.pdbx_strand_id
1 'polypeptide(L)'
;MECVVETARRAAEGGVDLIQIRETGLVDRDLLWLVREVIAVVRHTAARVLVNGRTDVALAAAAHGVHLPASAPLASRVRRIVPAEFLIGRSVHSRAEAEDAAVDAGCDYLTFGTVFATTSKPADHAIAGVSALQQVCEAVRLPVLAIGGISHQRMPEVARAGAAGAAAIGLFVATDAGGQETRTLVEGLRLAYAEGLRG
;
A
#
# COMPACT_ATOMS: atom_id res chain seq x y z
N MET A 1 -2.73 -2.50 19.87
CA MET A 1 -1.70 -3.25 19.13
C MET A 1 -2.20 -4.63 18.73
N GLU A 2 -2.81 -5.42 19.63
CA GLU A 2 -3.39 -6.74 19.29
C GLU A 2 -4.38 -6.68 18.11
N CYS A 3 -5.24 -5.68 18.04
CA CYS A 3 -6.18 -5.49 16.92
C CYS A 3 -5.45 -5.33 15.57
N VAL A 4 -4.32 -4.61 15.52
CA VAL A 4 -3.53 -4.42 14.28
C VAL A 4 -2.89 -5.74 13.83
N VAL A 5 -2.33 -6.51 14.77
CA VAL A 5 -1.72 -7.83 14.49
C VAL A 5 -2.78 -8.80 13.95
N GLU A 6 -3.95 -8.84 14.58
CA GLU A 6 -5.04 -9.70 14.16
C GLU A 6 -5.61 -9.30 12.78
N THR A 7 -5.75 -7.98 12.52
CA THR A 7 -6.15 -7.48 11.19
C THR A 7 -5.13 -7.86 10.11
N ALA A 8 -3.84 -7.73 10.41
CA ALA A 8 -2.77 -8.13 9.49
C ALA A 8 -2.77 -9.63 9.21
N ARG A 9 -2.97 -10.48 10.24
CA ARG A 9 -3.11 -11.93 10.08
C ARG A 9 -4.25 -12.28 9.15
N ARG A 10 -5.45 -11.73 9.39
CA ARG A 10 -6.65 -11.98 8.55
C ARG A 10 -6.44 -11.50 7.12
N ALA A 11 -5.85 -10.33 6.93
CA ALA A 11 -5.54 -9.80 5.60
C ALA A 11 -4.58 -10.72 4.83
N ALA A 12 -3.52 -11.19 5.47
CA ALA A 12 -2.54 -12.09 4.88
C ALA A 12 -3.16 -13.46 4.51
N GLU A 13 -3.92 -14.06 5.43
CA GLU A 13 -4.66 -15.32 5.20
C GLU A 13 -5.74 -15.16 4.11
N GLY A 14 -6.32 -13.94 3.97
CA GLY A 14 -7.23 -13.57 2.91
C GLY A 14 -6.55 -13.38 1.55
N GLY A 15 -5.22 -13.37 1.48
CA GLY A 15 -4.46 -13.29 0.24
C GLY A 15 -4.05 -11.85 -0.16
N VAL A 16 -3.97 -10.93 0.78
CA VAL A 16 -3.39 -9.59 0.54
C VAL A 16 -1.89 -9.73 0.26
N ASP A 17 -1.38 -9.05 -0.77
CA ASP A 17 0.01 -9.15 -1.20
C ASP A 17 0.98 -8.29 -0.34
N LEU A 18 0.54 -7.07 0.03
CA LEU A 18 1.34 -6.11 0.80
C LEU A 18 0.57 -5.59 2.01
N ILE A 19 1.21 -5.59 3.17
CA ILE A 19 0.69 -5.02 4.42
C ILE A 19 1.60 -3.90 4.86
N GLN A 20 1.07 -2.68 4.90
CA GLN A 20 1.81 -1.51 5.37
C GLN A 20 1.42 -1.16 6.81
N ILE A 21 2.39 -1.17 7.71
CA ILE A 21 2.23 -0.71 9.10
C ILE A 21 2.48 0.79 9.13
N ARG A 22 1.44 1.55 9.53
CA ARG A 22 1.47 3.01 9.66
C ARG A 22 0.89 3.45 10.99
N GLU A 23 1.75 3.40 12.01
CA GLU A 23 1.43 3.82 13.38
C GLU A 23 2.31 5.00 13.77
N THR A 24 1.75 6.22 13.70
CA THR A 24 2.50 7.47 13.91
C THR A 24 2.60 7.88 15.38
N GLY A 25 1.81 7.27 16.25
CA GLY A 25 1.78 7.57 17.70
C GLY A 25 2.61 6.64 18.57
N LEU A 26 3.22 5.60 18.03
CA LEU A 26 4.04 4.66 18.79
C LEU A 26 5.47 5.15 18.95
N VAL A 27 6.06 4.92 20.14
CA VAL A 27 7.51 5.05 20.34
C VAL A 27 8.23 3.92 19.61
N ASP A 28 9.51 4.12 19.29
CA ASP A 28 10.32 3.24 18.44
C ASP A 28 10.31 1.78 18.89
N ARG A 29 10.44 1.54 20.19
CA ARG A 29 10.41 0.20 20.78
C ARG A 29 9.10 -0.52 20.52
N ASP A 30 7.98 0.18 20.66
CA ASP A 30 6.65 -0.39 20.53
C ASP A 30 6.30 -0.60 19.04
N LEU A 31 6.74 0.30 18.16
CA LEU A 31 6.64 0.11 16.72
C LEU A 31 7.48 -1.09 16.25
N LEU A 32 8.72 -1.22 16.73
CA LEU A 32 9.58 -2.38 16.42
C LEU A 32 8.94 -3.70 16.87
N TRP A 33 8.38 -3.72 18.08
CA TRP A 33 7.66 -4.88 18.59
C TRP A 33 6.46 -5.20 17.68
N LEU A 34 5.61 -4.23 17.38
CA LEU A 34 4.43 -4.42 16.52
C LEU A 34 4.80 -4.99 15.15
N VAL A 35 5.85 -4.44 14.51
CA VAL A 35 6.31 -4.92 13.20
C VAL A 35 6.75 -6.39 13.28
N ARG A 36 7.48 -6.79 14.33
CA ARG A 36 7.91 -8.17 14.53
C ARG A 36 6.73 -9.13 14.75
N GLU A 37 5.73 -8.72 15.53
CA GLU A 37 4.51 -9.51 15.74
C GLU A 37 3.75 -9.71 14.42
N VAL A 38 3.59 -8.64 13.61
CA VAL A 38 2.94 -8.77 12.30
C VAL A 38 3.74 -9.70 11.39
N ILE A 39 5.07 -9.58 11.32
CA ILE A 39 5.91 -10.49 10.52
C ILE A 39 5.71 -11.95 10.99
N ALA A 40 5.67 -12.18 12.30
CA ALA A 40 5.49 -13.53 12.85
C ALA A 40 4.16 -14.18 12.46
N VAL A 41 3.06 -13.40 12.45
CA VAL A 41 1.73 -13.95 12.12
C VAL A 41 1.53 -14.15 10.62
N VAL A 42 2.24 -13.41 9.75
CA VAL A 42 2.10 -13.53 8.29
C VAL A 42 3.13 -14.47 7.65
N ARG A 43 4.10 -14.99 8.38
CA ARG A 43 5.27 -15.77 7.88
C ARG A 43 4.94 -16.97 7.00
N HIS A 44 3.74 -17.55 7.12
CA HIS A 44 3.30 -18.71 6.36
C HIS A 44 2.40 -18.34 5.16
N THR A 45 2.32 -17.06 4.84
CA THR A 45 1.56 -16.53 3.70
C THR A 45 2.51 -15.91 2.68
N ALA A 46 1.97 -15.48 1.53
CA ALA A 46 2.73 -14.73 0.54
C ALA A 46 2.82 -13.23 0.84
N ALA A 47 2.14 -12.75 1.89
CA ALA A 47 2.08 -11.33 2.22
C ALA A 47 3.45 -10.77 2.64
N ARG A 48 3.79 -9.60 2.13
CA ARG A 48 5.01 -8.86 2.51
C ARG A 48 4.65 -7.69 3.43
N VAL A 49 5.44 -7.50 4.49
CA VAL A 49 5.24 -6.44 5.49
C VAL A 49 6.17 -5.27 5.20
N LEU A 50 5.60 -4.07 5.12
CA LEU A 50 6.32 -2.82 4.92
C LEU A 50 6.05 -1.87 6.10
N VAL A 51 7.04 -1.04 6.43
CA VAL A 51 6.89 -0.01 7.46
C VAL A 51 6.81 1.37 6.81
N ASN A 52 5.85 2.20 7.24
CA ASN A 52 5.71 3.55 6.71
C ASN A 52 6.80 4.48 7.25
N GLY A 53 7.63 5.04 6.37
CA GLY A 53 8.59 6.12 6.66
C GLY A 53 9.79 5.77 7.56
N ARG A 54 9.81 4.58 8.17
CA ARG A 54 10.80 4.18 9.17
C ARG A 54 11.68 3.03 8.64
N THR A 55 12.63 3.37 7.76
CA THR A 55 13.59 2.43 7.20
C THR A 55 14.43 1.75 8.28
N ASP A 56 14.81 2.46 9.32
CA ASP A 56 15.54 1.97 10.48
C ASP A 56 14.78 0.87 11.22
N VAL A 57 13.50 1.08 11.51
CA VAL A 57 12.63 0.08 12.14
C VAL A 57 12.40 -1.11 11.21
N ALA A 58 12.18 -0.86 9.92
CA ALA A 58 11.99 -1.92 8.94
C ALA A 58 13.20 -2.87 8.87
N LEU A 59 14.42 -2.32 8.85
CA LEU A 59 15.66 -3.09 8.89
C LEU A 59 15.84 -3.84 10.22
N ALA A 60 15.63 -3.16 11.36
CA ALA A 60 15.78 -3.74 12.69
C ALA A 60 14.76 -4.88 12.97
N ALA A 61 13.59 -4.82 12.33
CA ALA A 61 12.55 -5.85 12.43
C ALA A 61 12.70 -6.98 11.38
N ALA A 62 13.64 -6.86 10.44
CA ALA A 62 13.71 -7.71 9.25
C ALA A 62 12.39 -7.70 8.43
N ALA A 63 11.76 -6.54 8.30
CA ALA A 63 10.60 -6.36 7.45
C ALA A 63 10.98 -6.47 5.96
N HIS A 64 10.00 -6.73 5.11
CA HIS A 64 10.21 -6.93 3.68
C HIS A 64 10.47 -5.62 2.92
N GLY A 65 10.20 -4.45 3.55
CA GLY A 65 10.38 -3.18 2.88
C GLY A 65 9.94 -1.97 3.70
N VAL A 66 10.02 -0.83 3.05
CA VAL A 66 9.56 0.46 3.55
C VAL A 66 8.64 1.13 2.54
N HIS A 67 7.65 1.86 3.02
CA HIS A 67 6.86 2.76 2.19
C HIS A 67 7.18 4.21 2.56
N LEU A 68 7.74 4.96 1.62
CA LEU A 68 8.18 6.33 1.81
C LEU A 68 7.01 7.31 1.57
N PRO A 69 6.64 8.16 2.53
CA PRO A 69 5.73 9.28 2.27
C PRO A 69 6.35 10.25 1.25
N ALA A 70 5.53 11.08 0.60
CA ALA A 70 5.98 12.03 -0.42
C ALA A 70 7.09 12.97 0.09
N SER A 71 7.05 13.36 1.37
CA SER A 71 8.05 14.22 2.02
C SER A 71 9.34 13.52 2.45
N ALA A 72 9.44 12.19 2.26
CA ALA A 72 10.62 11.43 2.63
C ALA A 72 11.84 11.77 1.74
N PRO A 73 13.08 11.45 2.19
CA PRO A 73 14.26 11.51 1.35
C PRO A 73 14.10 10.71 0.05
N LEU A 74 14.97 10.96 -0.92
CA LEU A 74 15.02 10.23 -2.19
C LEU A 74 15.15 8.72 -1.95
N ALA A 75 14.40 7.93 -2.70
CA ALA A 75 14.41 6.47 -2.58
C ALA A 75 15.76 5.87 -2.95
N SER A 76 16.49 6.47 -3.90
CA SER A 76 17.86 6.09 -4.26
C SER A 76 18.84 6.18 -3.08
N ARG A 77 18.61 7.06 -2.12
CA ARG A 77 19.42 7.12 -0.88
C ARG A 77 19.12 5.93 0.04
N VAL A 78 17.84 5.57 0.15
CA VAL A 78 17.42 4.41 0.93
C VAL A 78 17.93 3.12 0.27
N ARG A 79 17.83 3.01 -1.04
CA ARG A 79 18.31 1.84 -1.82
C ARG A 79 19.77 1.49 -1.54
N ARG A 80 20.62 2.48 -1.26
CA ARG A 80 22.06 2.26 -0.98
C ARG A 80 22.34 1.61 0.37
N ILE A 81 21.40 1.60 1.29
CA ILE A 81 21.59 1.12 2.67
C ILE A 81 20.73 -0.09 3.02
N VAL A 82 19.94 -0.60 2.06
CA VAL A 82 19.05 -1.76 2.25
C VAL A 82 19.45 -2.91 1.33
N PRO A 83 19.08 -4.16 1.65
CA PRO A 83 19.29 -5.31 0.75
C PRO A 83 18.61 -5.11 -0.61
N ALA A 84 19.10 -5.81 -1.64
CA ALA A 84 18.59 -5.68 -3.00
C ALA A 84 17.11 -6.10 -3.13
N GLU A 85 16.71 -7.13 -2.38
CA GLU A 85 15.34 -7.67 -2.32
C GLU A 85 14.36 -6.83 -1.47
N PHE A 86 14.86 -5.81 -0.79
CA PHE A 86 14.06 -4.95 0.09
C PHE A 86 13.16 -4.03 -0.73
N LEU A 87 11.84 -4.10 -0.52
CA LEU A 87 10.88 -3.29 -1.25
C LEU A 87 10.88 -1.84 -0.79
N ILE A 88 10.89 -0.92 -1.75
CA ILE A 88 10.75 0.52 -1.50
C ILE A 88 9.56 1.04 -2.30
N GLY A 89 8.47 1.33 -1.60
CA GLY A 89 7.33 2.05 -2.16
C GLY A 89 7.42 3.54 -1.89
N ARG A 90 6.73 4.37 -2.68
CA ARG A 90 6.64 5.82 -2.46
C ARG A 90 5.23 6.34 -2.73
N SER A 91 4.74 7.23 -1.86
CA SER A 91 3.52 7.98 -2.10
C SER A 91 3.80 9.14 -3.05
N VAL A 92 2.90 9.34 -4.04
CA VAL A 92 2.90 10.47 -4.97
C VAL A 92 1.47 11.00 -5.11
N HIS A 93 1.33 12.32 -5.35
CA HIS A 93 0.04 13.01 -5.43
C HIS A 93 -0.16 13.75 -6.75
N SER A 94 0.84 13.75 -7.62
CA SER A 94 0.79 14.34 -8.96
C SER A 94 1.60 13.52 -9.96
N ARG A 95 1.35 13.78 -11.25
CA ARG A 95 2.15 13.22 -12.34
C ARG A 95 3.63 13.62 -12.22
N ALA A 96 3.90 14.89 -11.92
CA ALA A 96 5.27 15.38 -11.77
C ALA A 96 6.02 14.63 -10.64
N GLU A 97 5.38 14.45 -9.48
CA GLU A 97 5.98 13.66 -8.38
C GLU A 97 6.25 12.20 -8.78
N ALA A 98 5.40 11.60 -9.62
CA ALA A 98 5.60 10.25 -10.12
C ALA A 98 6.78 10.17 -11.11
N GLU A 99 6.89 11.13 -12.02
CA GLU A 99 8.00 11.25 -12.96
C GLU A 99 9.34 11.45 -12.21
N ASP A 100 9.36 12.34 -11.20
CA ASP A 100 10.53 12.56 -10.35
C ASP A 100 10.93 11.29 -9.58
N ALA A 101 9.96 10.56 -9.02
CA ALA A 101 10.22 9.31 -8.32
C ALA A 101 10.76 8.21 -9.27
N ALA A 102 10.30 8.17 -10.52
CA ALA A 102 10.80 7.25 -11.53
C ALA A 102 12.23 7.58 -11.97
N VAL A 103 12.57 8.88 -12.09
CA VAL A 103 13.93 9.35 -12.40
C VAL A 103 14.90 9.06 -11.25
N ASP A 104 14.46 9.17 -10.00
CA ASP A 104 15.26 8.83 -8.81
C ASP A 104 15.70 7.34 -8.78
N ALA A 105 14.98 6.47 -9.52
CA ALA A 105 15.31 5.05 -9.75
C ALA A 105 15.57 4.22 -8.46
N GLY A 106 14.99 4.63 -7.33
CA GLY A 106 15.12 3.91 -6.06
C GLY A 106 13.87 3.12 -5.65
N CYS A 107 12.71 3.43 -6.25
CA CYS A 107 11.42 2.81 -5.92
C CYS A 107 11.17 1.54 -6.71
N ASP A 108 10.44 0.60 -6.10
CA ASP A 108 9.90 -0.59 -6.75
C ASP A 108 8.45 -0.40 -7.18
N TYR A 109 7.70 0.48 -6.50
CA TYR A 109 6.32 0.83 -6.83
C TYR A 109 5.94 2.20 -6.27
N LEU A 110 4.86 2.76 -6.79
CA LEU A 110 4.25 4.01 -6.31
C LEU A 110 2.86 3.76 -5.75
N THR A 111 2.42 4.56 -4.77
CA THR A 111 0.99 4.71 -4.45
C THR A 111 0.53 6.09 -4.88
N PHE A 112 -0.58 6.16 -5.62
CA PHE A 112 -1.17 7.41 -6.08
C PHE A 112 -2.56 7.62 -5.47
N GLY A 113 -2.81 8.76 -4.94
CA GLY A 113 -4.14 9.14 -4.40
C GLY A 113 -4.14 10.46 -3.65
N THR A 114 -5.29 10.86 -3.23
CA THR A 114 -6.58 10.16 -3.05
C THR A 114 -7.36 10.09 -4.37
N VAL A 115 -7.67 8.88 -4.87
CA VAL A 115 -8.35 8.72 -6.17
C VAL A 115 -9.85 8.95 -6.06
N PHE A 116 -10.50 8.46 -5.01
CA PHE A 116 -11.94 8.62 -4.78
C PHE A 116 -12.21 9.21 -3.40
N ALA A 117 -13.38 9.80 -3.21
CA ALA A 117 -13.83 10.29 -1.92
C ALA A 117 -13.77 9.20 -0.84
N THR A 118 -13.28 9.54 0.34
CA THR A 118 -13.08 8.61 1.47
C THR A 118 -13.36 9.30 2.80
N THR A 119 -13.92 8.56 3.74
CA THR A 119 -14.15 9.03 5.12
C THR A 119 -12.86 9.10 5.96
N SER A 120 -11.74 8.53 5.47
CA SER A 120 -10.44 8.55 6.15
C SER A 120 -9.71 9.89 6.03
N LYS A 121 -10.26 10.84 5.29
CA LYS A 121 -9.70 12.18 5.06
C LYS A 121 -10.75 13.25 5.35
N PRO A 122 -10.35 14.49 5.70
CA PRO A 122 -11.26 15.60 5.81
C PRO A 122 -12.08 15.80 4.53
N ALA A 123 -13.30 16.37 4.67
CA ALA A 123 -14.22 16.54 3.54
C ALA A 123 -13.70 17.47 2.43
N ASP A 124 -12.81 18.38 2.77
CA ASP A 124 -12.13 19.32 1.87
C ASP A 124 -10.84 18.77 1.24
N HIS A 125 -10.50 17.51 1.53
CA HIS A 125 -9.31 16.90 0.95
C HIS A 125 -9.46 16.72 -0.56
N ALA A 126 -8.49 17.21 -1.33
CA ALA A 126 -8.51 17.14 -2.78
C ALA A 126 -8.56 15.68 -3.28
N ILE A 127 -9.48 15.42 -4.20
CA ILE A 127 -9.65 14.14 -4.88
C ILE A 127 -9.00 14.27 -6.26
N ALA A 128 -8.01 13.44 -6.54
CA ALA A 128 -7.30 13.46 -7.82
C ALA A 128 -8.15 12.89 -8.97
N GLY A 129 -8.94 11.86 -8.70
CA GLY A 129 -9.80 11.20 -9.70
C GLY A 129 -9.08 10.16 -10.56
N VAL A 130 -9.89 9.40 -11.31
CA VAL A 130 -9.42 8.30 -12.17
C VAL A 130 -8.60 8.81 -13.37
N SER A 131 -8.96 9.97 -13.94
CA SER A 131 -8.21 10.56 -15.06
C SER A 131 -6.77 10.92 -14.65
N ALA A 132 -6.56 11.46 -13.45
CA ALA A 132 -5.22 11.74 -12.96
C ALA A 132 -4.44 10.44 -12.64
N LEU A 133 -5.11 9.40 -12.13
CA LEU A 133 -4.50 8.08 -11.96
C LEU A 133 -4.00 7.54 -13.30
N GLN A 134 -4.82 7.60 -14.34
CA GLN A 134 -4.45 7.17 -15.70
C GLN A 134 -3.22 7.92 -16.21
N GLN A 135 -3.21 9.25 -16.10
CA GLN A 135 -2.07 10.08 -16.53
C GLN A 135 -0.77 9.71 -15.79
N VAL A 136 -0.86 9.35 -14.52
CA VAL A 136 0.30 8.87 -13.75
C VAL A 136 0.76 7.51 -14.25
N CYS A 137 -0.16 6.56 -14.45
CA CYS A 137 0.18 5.22 -14.96
C CYS A 137 0.81 5.26 -16.35
N GLU A 138 0.36 6.17 -17.22
CA GLU A 138 0.93 6.36 -18.56
C GLU A 138 2.32 7.04 -18.53
N ALA A 139 2.60 7.86 -17.49
CA ALA A 139 3.83 8.62 -17.39
C ALA A 139 5.03 7.81 -16.89
N VAL A 140 4.80 6.72 -16.16
CA VAL A 140 5.87 5.94 -15.52
C VAL A 140 5.78 4.44 -15.84
N ARG A 141 6.93 3.76 -15.77
CA ARG A 141 6.97 2.29 -15.91
C ARG A 141 6.86 1.55 -14.59
N LEU A 142 6.96 2.27 -13.47
CA LEU A 142 6.80 1.67 -12.15
C LEU A 142 5.35 1.23 -11.93
N PRO A 143 5.12 0.08 -11.27
CA PRO A 143 3.78 -0.29 -10.81
C PRO A 143 3.16 0.81 -9.95
N VAL A 144 1.95 1.26 -10.29
CA VAL A 144 1.20 2.27 -9.54
C VAL A 144 0.04 1.60 -8.84
N LEU A 145 -0.08 1.76 -7.53
CA LEU A 145 -1.21 1.32 -6.73
C LEU A 145 -2.13 2.50 -6.44
N ALA A 146 -3.41 2.39 -6.77
CA ALA A 146 -4.41 3.40 -6.44
C ALA A 146 -4.76 3.36 -4.95
N ILE A 147 -4.86 4.53 -4.29
CA ILE A 147 -5.28 4.63 -2.89
C ILE A 147 -6.35 5.71 -2.70
N GLY A 148 -7.26 5.48 -1.76
CA GLY A 148 -8.32 6.40 -1.37
C GLY A 148 -9.67 6.05 -1.97
N GLY A 149 -10.63 5.72 -1.10
CA GLY A 149 -11.99 5.39 -1.45
C GLY A 149 -12.17 4.15 -2.32
N ILE A 150 -11.26 3.20 -2.25
CA ILE A 150 -11.33 1.93 -2.99
C ILE A 150 -12.54 1.11 -2.51
N SER A 151 -13.27 0.54 -3.47
CA SER A 151 -14.37 -0.40 -3.24
C SER A 151 -14.45 -1.41 -4.39
N HIS A 152 -15.20 -2.49 -4.19
CA HIS A 152 -15.42 -3.50 -5.22
C HIS A 152 -15.90 -2.88 -6.55
N GLN A 153 -16.88 -1.96 -6.48
CA GLN A 153 -17.46 -1.31 -7.67
C GLN A 153 -16.46 -0.41 -8.42
N ARG A 154 -15.42 0.09 -7.74
CA ARG A 154 -14.41 0.99 -8.31
C ARG A 154 -13.17 0.27 -8.87
N MET A 155 -13.00 -1.00 -8.54
CA MET A 155 -11.85 -1.79 -9.02
C MET A 155 -11.75 -1.87 -10.55
N PRO A 156 -12.85 -2.02 -11.34
CA PRO A 156 -12.75 -2.00 -12.79
C PRO A 156 -12.22 -0.66 -13.35
N GLU A 157 -12.58 0.47 -12.73
CA GLU A 157 -12.07 1.78 -13.13
C GLU A 157 -10.57 1.92 -12.83
N VAL A 158 -10.12 1.41 -11.67
CA VAL A 158 -8.70 1.37 -11.27
C VAL A 158 -7.88 0.56 -12.28
N ALA A 159 -8.40 -0.60 -12.70
CA ALA A 159 -7.73 -1.45 -13.68
C ALA A 159 -7.63 -0.78 -15.07
N ARG A 160 -8.73 -0.20 -15.55
CA ARG A 160 -8.77 0.52 -16.84
C ARG A 160 -7.87 1.75 -16.88
N ALA A 161 -7.62 2.39 -15.73
CA ALA A 161 -6.65 3.47 -15.62
C ALA A 161 -5.19 3.00 -15.68
N GLY A 162 -4.92 1.69 -15.79
CA GLY A 162 -3.56 1.14 -15.88
C GLY A 162 -2.85 0.97 -14.55
N ALA A 163 -3.52 1.17 -13.41
CA ALA A 163 -2.92 0.89 -12.11
C ALA A 163 -2.66 -0.61 -11.93
N ALA A 164 -1.55 -0.98 -11.32
CA ALA A 164 -1.16 -2.38 -11.07
C ALA A 164 -1.98 -3.04 -9.95
N GLY A 165 -2.76 -2.26 -9.21
CA GLY A 165 -3.60 -2.72 -8.11
C GLY A 165 -4.08 -1.57 -7.26
N ALA A 166 -4.54 -1.87 -6.05
CA ALA A 166 -5.05 -0.86 -5.13
C ALA A 166 -4.61 -1.10 -3.68
N ALA A 167 -4.56 -0.02 -2.90
CA ALA A 167 -4.37 -0.04 -1.46
C ALA A 167 -5.60 0.52 -0.74
N ALA A 168 -6.00 -0.12 0.34
CA ALA A 168 -7.15 0.28 1.14
C ALA A 168 -6.88 0.07 2.63
N ILE A 169 -7.47 0.92 3.48
CA ILE A 169 -7.45 0.78 4.93
C ILE A 169 -8.84 0.36 5.42
N GLY A 170 -9.86 1.14 5.09
CA GLY A 170 -11.23 0.96 5.61
C GLY A 170 -11.85 -0.41 5.30
N LEU A 171 -11.50 -1.02 4.18
CA LEU A 171 -11.99 -2.35 3.79
C LEU A 171 -11.53 -3.46 4.75
N PHE A 172 -10.41 -3.29 5.42
CA PHE A 172 -9.81 -4.31 6.30
C PHE A 172 -9.99 -3.99 7.79
N VAL A 173 -10.14 -2.72 8.16
CA VAL A 173 -10.27 -2.29 9.56
C VAL A 173 -11.73 -2.26 10.02
N ALA A 174 -12.67 -1.99 9.12
CA ALA A 174 -14.09 -1.87 9.45
C ALA A 174 -14.81 -3.22 9.64
N THR A 175 -14.14 -4.32 9.38
CA THR A 175 -14.74 -5.65 9.52
C THR A 175 -14.25 -6.32 10.80
N ASP A 176 -15.18 -6.56 11.75
CA ASP A 176 -15.03 -7.64 12.74
C ASP A 176 -15.11 -9.03 12.07
N ALA A 177 -15.01 -9.04 10.76
CA ALA A 177 -15.14 -10.17 9.87
C ALA A 177 -14.02 -11.19 10.10
N GLY A 178 -14.37 -12.45 10.20
CA GLY A 178 -13.44 -13.57 10.29
C GLY A 178 -12.57 -13.71 9.03
N GLY A 179 -11.53 -14.53 9.08
CA GLY A 179 -10.60 -14.73 7.95
C GLY A 179 -11.27 -15.14 6.63
N GLN A 180 -12.40 -15.86 6.68
CA GLN A 180 -13.17 -16.26 5.48
C GLN A 180 -13.81 -15.05 4.77
N GLU A 181 -14.34 -14.09 5.51
CA GLU A 181 -14.94 -12.89 4.93
C GLU A 181 -13.87 -11.99 4.30
N THR A 182 -12.69 -11.90 4.91
CA THR A 182 -11.54 -11.19 4.33
C THR A 182 -11.08 -11.85 3.03
N ARG A 183 -11.07 -13.17 2.96
CA ARG A 183 -10.75 -13.91 1.73
C ARG A 183 -11.74 -13.60 0.63
N THR A 184 -13.05 -13.70 0.92
CA THR A 184 -14.13 -13.39 -0.03
C THR A 184 -14.01 -11.94 -0.54
N LEU A 185 -13.69 -10.99 0.35
CA LEU A 185 -13.44 -9.60 -0.02
C LEU A 185 -12.26 -9.48 -1.01
N VAL A 186 -11.11 -10.08 -0.71
CA VAL A 186 -9.91 -10.00 -1.55
C VAL A 186 -10.15 -10.67 -2.91
N GLU A 187 -10.77 -11.85 -2.93
CA GLU A 187 -11.15 -12.54 -4.16
C GLU A 187 -12.11 -11.70 -5.01
N GLY A 188 -13.13 -11.10 -4.40
CA GLY A 188 -14.05 -10.19 -5.07
C GLY A 188 -13.34 -8.97 -5.68
N LEU A 189 -12.43 -8.32 -4.95
CA LEU A 189 -11.64 -7.22 -5.47
C LEU A 189 -10.76 -7.63 -6.66
N ARG A 190 -10.13 -8.80 -6.60
CA ARG A 190 -9.31 -9.33 -7.70
C ARG A 190 -10.14 -9.68 -8.94
N LEU A 191 -11.33 -10.26 -8.77
CA LEU A 191 -12.24 -10.53 -9.87
C LEU A 191 -12.70 -9.24 -10.55
N ALA A 192 -13.15 -8.24 -9.76
CA ALA A 192 -13.56 -6.95 -10.30
C ALA A 192 -12.42 -6.21 -11.03
N TYR A 193 -11.18 -6.32 -10.51
CA TYR A 193 -10.00 -5.79 -11.20
C TYR A 193 -9.77 -6.51 -12.54
N ALA A 194 -9.84 -7.83 -12.57
CA ALA A 194 -9.68 -8.62 -13.81
C ALA A 194 -10.77 -8.33 -14.85
N GLU A 195 -11.98 -8.00 -14.43
CA GLU A 195 -13.06 -7.52 -15.33
C GLU A 195 -12.69 -6.19 -15.97
N GLY A 196 -12.11 -5.26 -15.21
CA GLY A 196 -11.67 -3.98 -15.74
C GLY A 196 -10.57 -4.08 -16.79
N LEU A 197 -9.70 -5.10 -16.73
CA LEU A 197 -8.64 -5.35 -17.72
C LEU A 197 -9.18 -5.92 -19.06
N ARG A 198 -10.40 -6.47 -19.08
CA ARG A 198 -11.01 -7.10 -20.26
C ARG A 198 -11.94 -6.16 -21.05
N GLY A 199 -12.34 -5.07 -20.47
CA GLY A 199 -13.23 -4.04 -21.05
C GLY A 199 -12.49 -2.81 -21.47
#